data_c136d77bbf4776bb99f8d021128e1163
#
_entry.id   c136d77bbf4776bb99f8d021128e1163
#
_cell.length_a   1.000
_cell.length_b   1.000
_cell.length_c   1.000
_cell.angle_alpha   90.00
_cell.angle_beta   90.00
_cell.angle_gamma   90.00
#
_symmetry.space_group_name_H-M   'P 1'
#
loop_
_entity.id
_entity.type
_entity.pdbx_description
1 polymer ?
#
loop_
_entity_poly.entity_id
_entity_poly.type
_entity_poly.pdbx_seq_one_letter_code
_entity_poly.pdbx_strand_id
1 'polypeptide(L)'
;MSDARPVKTVAIVCNGQFPRREYPLYLLRSADAVVCCDGALSALEKRGIVPDVVIGDMDSVCGRALKRFPGKVVRVEEQETNDLSKAFRYMMEHYADVASVHILAATGFREDHTLGNLGLLMEFEHIYGLSQRGISVDLVSDYTTAFAISDTAALDVGQGRPVSLFTPDPTLRIRSEGLEWPTDGVVFDNWWKASLNRATADRITLTFSHPAPVLVILG
;
A
#
# COMPACT_ATOMS: atom_id res chain seq x y z
N MET A 1 27.06 -8.54 7.37
CA MET A 1 26.22 -7.38 7.73
C MET A 1 25.86 -6.72 6.41
N SER A 2 24.59 -6.63 6.07
CA SER A 2 24.18 -6.06 4.78
C SER A 2 24.45 -4.55 4.84
N ASP A 3 25.16 -4.03 3.79
CA ASP A 3 25.34 -2.58 3.55
C ASP A 3 24.01 -1.94 3.11
N ALA A 4 22.94 -2.11 3.92
CA ALA A 4 21.65 -1.54 3.61
C ALA A 4 21.71 -0.01 3.76
N ARG A 5 21.34 0.70 2.68
CA ARG A 5 21.28 2.17 2.67
C ARG A 5 20.20 2.64 3.67
N PRO A 6 20.52 3.57 4.60
CA PRO A 6 19.49 4.14 5.47
C PRO A 6 18.51 4.99 4.64
N VAL A 7 17.23 4.62 4.68
CA VAL A 7 16.14 5.25 3.94
C VAL A 7 14.92 5.29 4.85
N LYS A 8 14.36 6.45 5.12
CA LYS A 8 13.18 6.60 5.99
C LYS A 8 11.87 6.45 5.27
N THR A 9 11.77 7.01 4.06
CA THR A 9 10.53 7.05 3.28
C THR A 9 10.76 6.44 1.90
N VAL A 10 9.96 5.46 1.53
CA VAL A 10 10.03 4.78 0.24
C VAL A 10 8.74 4.98 -0.53
N ALA A 11 8.83 5.35 -1.81
CA ALA A 11 7.72 5.26 -2.74
C ALA A 11 7.89 4.01 -3.62
N ILE A 12 6.91 3.11 -3.60
CA ILE A 12 6.83 1.99 -4.55
C ILE A 12 5.83 2.37 -5.64
N VAL A 13 6.26 2.40 -6.91
CA VAL A 13 5.41 2.80 -8.03
C VAL A 13 5.07 1.60 -8.89
N CYS A 14 3.78 1.26 -8.95
CA CYS A 14 3.23 0.16 -9.73
C CYS A 14 2.74 0.61 -11.11
N ASN A 15 2.30 -0.33 -11.93
CA ASN A 15 1.86 -0.10 -13.32
C ASN A 15 0.34 0.11 -13.48
N GLY A 16 -0.33 0.65 -12.46
CA GLY A 16 -1.74 1.04 -12.52
C GLY A 16 -1.91 2.50 -12.97
N GLN A 17 -3.04 3.10 -12.58
CA GLN A 17 -3.32 4.50 -12.91
C GLN A 17 -2.36 5.43 -12.16
N PHE A 18 -1.48 6.09 -12.90
CA PHE A 18 -0.53 7.03 -12.32
C PHE A 18 -1.27 8.24 -11.73
N PRO A 19 -0.92 8.67 -10.50
CA PRO A 19 -1.63 9.74 -9.80
C PRO A 19 -1.49 11.09 -10.51
N ARG A 20 -2.51 11.95 -10.33
CA ARG A 20 -2.61 13.30 -10.89
C ARG A 20 -2.81 14.36 -9.81
N ARG A 21 -3.34 13.97 -8.63
CA ARG A 21 -3.57 14.90 -7.52
C ARG A 21 -2.28 15.18 -6.76
N GLU A 22 -2.26 16.34 -6.10
CA GLU A 22 -1.05 16.86 -5.45
C GLU A 22 -0.55 15.95 -4.33
N TYR A 23 -1.45 15.40 -3.50
CA TYR A 23 -1.04 14.59 -2.34
C TYR A 23 -0.22 13.33 -2.72
N PRO A 24 -0.69 12.42 -3.59
CA PRO A 24 0.14 11.28 -3.97
C PRO A 24 1.39 11.67 -4.78
N LEU A 25 1.34 12.77 -5.54
CA LEU A 25 2.53 13.28 -6.24
C LEU A 25 3.54 13.88 -5.25
N TYR A 26 3.09 14.51 -4.18
CA TYR A 26 3.96 14.97 -3.10
C TYR A 26 4.67 13.79 -2.43
N LEU A 27 3.96 12.72 -2.08
CA LEU A 27 4.54 11.51 -1.50
C LEU A 27 5.64 10.92 -2.39
N LEU A 28 5.40 10.87 -3.71
CA LEU A 28 6.40 10.40 -4.67
C LEU A 28 7.65 11.28 -4.70
N ARG A 29 7.48 12.60 -4.69
CA ARG A 29 8.61 13.55 -4.80
C ARG A 29 9.41 13.67 -3.52
N SER A 30 8.77 13.48 -2.36
CA SER A 30 9.38 13.61 -1.04
C SER A 30 10.01 12.32 -0.52
N ALA A 31 9.82 11.19 -1.22
CA ALA A 31 10.42 9.92 -0.83
C ALA A 31 11.96 9.95 -0.93
N ASP A 32 12.62 9.35 0.05
CA ASP A 32 14.09 9.21 0.06
C ASP A 32 14.58 8.20 -0.99
N ALA A 33 13.69 7.26 -1.37
CA ALA A 33 13.95 6.29 -2.43
C ALA A 33 12.68 5.95 -3.19
N VAL A 34 12.82 5.71 -4.50
CA VAL A 34 11.76 5.30 -5.42
C VAL A 34 12.06 3.91 -5.95
N VAL A 35 11.24 2.93 -5.59
CA VAL A 35 11.25 1.58 -6.13
C VAL A 35 10.19 1.49 -7.23
N CYS A 36 10.59 1.10 -8.43
CA CYS A 36 9.72 1.06 -9.59
C CYS A 36 9.47 -0.40 -10.00
N CYS A 37 8.20 -0.82 -10.03
CA CYS A 37 7.82 -2.02 -10.76
C CYS A 37 8.09 -1.80 -12.26
N ASP A 38 8.57 -2.79 -12.96
CA ASP A 38 9.12 -2.64 -14.32
C ASP A 38 8.17 -1.93 -15.31
N GLY A 39 6.88 -2.31 -15.32
CA GLY A 39 5.87 -1.69 -16.17
C GLY A 39 5.61 -0.21 -15.89
N ALA A 40 5.97 0.30 -14.70
CA ALA A 40 5.79 1.70 -14.33
C ALA A 40 6.91 2.63 -14.86
N LEU A 41 8.05 2.08 -15.29
CA LEU A 41 9.22 2.87 -15.67
C LEU A 41 8.90 3.93 -16.73
N SER A 42 8.13 3.58 -17.75
CA SER A 42 7.73 4.53 -18.81
C SER A 42 6.88 5.69 -18.31
N ALA A 43 6.07 5.48 -17.26
CA ALA A 43 5.26 6.53 -16.66
C ALA A 43 6.10 7.51 -15.83
N LEU A 44 7.12 7.02 -15.12
CA LEU A 44 8.10 7.84 -14.41
C LEU A 44 8.99 8.63 -15.38
N GLU A 45 9.51 7.96 -16.40
CA GLU A 45 10.38 8.58 -17.41
C GLU A 45 9.69 9.79 -18.10
N LYS A 46 8.43 9.65 -18.51
CA LYS A 46 7.64 10.73 -19.10
C LYS A 46 7.49 11.97 -18.20
N ARG A 47 7.74 11.81 -16.89
CA ARG A 47 7.63 12.87 -15.87
C ARG A 47 8.99 13.34 -15.36
N GLY A 48 10.07 12.84 -15.94
CA GLY A 48 11.44 13.18 -15.53
C GLY A 48 11.81 12.65 -14.15
N ILE A 49 11.10 11.62 -13.65
CA ILE A 49 11.38 10.99 -12.35
C ILE A 49 12.26 9.76 -12.60
N VAL A 50 13.43 9.75 -11.96
CA VAL A 50 14.38 8.66 -12.04
C VAL A 50 14.26 7.79 -10.79
N PRO A 51 13.85 6.51 -10.92
CA PRO A 51 13.78 5.61 -9.75
C PRO A 51 15.19 5.17 -9.31
N ASP A 52 15.34 4.82 -8.03
CA ASP A 52 16.57 4.24 -7.48
C ASP A 52 16.79 2.80 -7.96
N VAL A 53 15.68 2.06 -8.18
CA VAL A 53 15.70 0.68 -8.68
C VAL A 53 14.46 0.37 -9.50
N VAL A 54 14.61 -0.49 -10.50
CA VAL A 54 13.53 -1.07 -11.31
C VAL A 54 13.51 -2.58 -11.06
N ILE A 55 12.32 -3.12 -10.72
CA ILE A 55 12.16 -4.53 -10.33
C ILE A 55 11.02 -5.16 -11.14
N GLY A 56 11.24 -6.35 -11.65
CA GLY A 56 10.26 -7.15 -12.39
C GLY A 56 10.95 -8.21 -13.25
N ASP A 57 10.19 -8.90 -14.09
CA ASP A 57 10.72 -9.84 -15.08
C ASP A 57 11.28 -9.14 -16.32
N MET A 58 11.05 -7.84 -16.45
CA MET A 58 11.47 -6.97 -17.53
C MET A 58 10.74 -7.20 -18.86
N ASP A 59 9.67 -7.97 -18.89
CA ASP A 59 8.88 -8.22 -20.10
C ASP A 59 8.05 -7.00 -20.50
N SER A 60 7.68 -6.17 -19.54
CA SER A 60 6.90 -4.94 -19.72
C SER A 60 7.74 -3.72 -20.08
N VAL A 61 9.08 -3.80 -20.02
CA VAL A 61 9.97 -2.65 -20.20
C VAL A 61 10.50 -2.57 -21.64
N CYS A 62 10.28 -1.44 -22.29
CA CYS A 62 10.96 -1.16 -23.56
C CYS A 62 12.48 -1.06 -23.35
N GLY A 63 13.26 -1.86 -24.08
CA GLY A 63 14.73 -1.86 -23.98
C GLY A 63 15.40 -0.49 -24.18
N ARG A 64 14.71 0.47 -24.82
CA ARG A 64 15.15 1.88 -24.91
C ARG A 64 15.00 2.63 -23.60
N ALA A 65 13.95 2.34 -22.81
CA ALA A 65 13.77 2.96 -21.49
C ALA A 65 14.85 2.48 -20.51
N LEU A 66 15.16 1.18 -20.50
CA LEU A 66 16.27 0.64 -19.69
C LEU A 66 17.62 1.28 -20.02
N LYS A 67 17.91 1.54 -21.31
CA LYS A 67 19.17 2.20 -21.72
C LYS A 67 19.30 3.65 -21.24
N ARG A 68 18.18 4.33 -21.00
CA ARG A 68 18.16 5.70 -20.47
C ARG A 68 18.16 5.76 -18.96
N PHE A 69 17.84 4.63 -18.30
CA PHE A 69 17.77 4.55 -16.86
C PHE A 69 19.18 4.30 -16.27
N PRO A 70 19.73 5.25 -15.49
CA PRO A 70 21.06 5.10 -14.88
C PRO A 70 21.05 4.30 -13.59
N GLY A 71 19.87 3.92 -13.10
CA GLY A 71 19.69 3.23 -11.81
C GLY A 71 19.90 1.73 -11.89
N LYS A 72 19.66 1.07 -10.77
CA LYS A 72 19.80 -0.39 -10.64
C LYS A 72 18.59 -1.10 -11.23
N VAL A 73 18.82 -2.10 -12.07
CA VAL A 73 17.81 -3.02 -12.58
C VAL A 73 17.96 -4.36 -11.88
N VAL A 74 16.88 -4.84 -11.28
CA VAL A 74 16.82 -6.13 -10.59
C VAL A 74 15.82 -7.02 -11.28
N ARG A 75 16.31 -8.00 -12.03
CA ARG A 75 15.47 -8.98 -12.70
C ARG A 75 15.06 -10.09 -11.73
N VAL A 76 13.75 -10.32 -11.63
CA VAL A 76 13.16 -11.37 -10.80
C VAL A 76 12.24 -12.21 -11.69
N GLU A 77 12.70 -13.39 -12.06
CA GLU A 77 12.03 -14.26 -13.06
C GLU A 77 10.91 -15.11 -12.47
N GLU A 78 10.81 -15.21 -11.13
CA GLU A 78 9.73 -15.99 -10.51
C GLU A 78 8.35 -15.40 -10.86
N GLN A 79 7.36 -16.29 -11.03
CA GLN A 79 6.00 -15.94 -11.44
C GLN A 79 4.94 -16.21 -10.35
N GLU A 80 5.37 -16.61 -9.16
CA GLU A 80 4.48 -16.95 -8.04
C GLU A 80 3.91 -15.70 -7.37
N THR A 81 4.64 -14.58 -7.45
CA THR A 81 4.23 -13.30 -6.85
C THR A 81 4.16 -12.19 -7.91
N ASN A 82 3.35 -11.18 -7.64
CA ASN A 82 3.26 -10.02 -8.53
C ASN A 82 4.42 -9.03 -8.30
N ASP A 83 4.54 -8.02 -9.18
CA ASP A 83 5.64 -7.06 -9.13
C ASP A 83 5.65 -6.20 -7.87
N LEU A 84 4.48 -5.91 -7.29
CA LEU A 84 4.39 -5.18 -6.01
C LEU A 84 5.02 -6.01 -4.88
N SER A 85 4.75 -7.32 -4.82
CA SER A 85 5.35 -8.21 -3.82
C SER A 85 6.87 -8.30 -3.99
N LYS A 86 7.35 -8.38 -5.24
CA LYS A 86 8.79 -8.38 -5.56
C LYS A 86 9.46 -7.07 -5.12
N ALA A 87 8.83 -5.94 -5.44
CA ALA A 87 9.33 -4.62 -5.07
C ALA A 87 9.34 -4.40 -3.55
N PHE A 88 8.28 -4.83 -2.85
CA PHE A 88 8.19 -4.71 -1.40
C PHE A 88 9.25 -5.57 -0.71
N ARG A 89 9.41 -6.83 -1.14
CA ARG A 89 10.45 -7.73 -0.62
C ARG A 89 11.84 -7.14 -0.82
N TYR A 90 12.15 -6.65 -2.01
CA TYR A 90 13.43 -5.99 -2.29
C TYR A 90 13.67 -4.81 -1.34
N MET A 91 12.68 -3.96 -1.14
CA MET A 91 12.78 -2.82 -0.24
C MET A 91 13.09 -3.27 1.19
N MET A 92 12.38 -4.28 1.70
CA MET A 92 12.59 -4.82 3.06
C MET A 92 13.99 -5.44 3.26
N GLU A 93 14.59 -5.97 2.20
CA GLU A 93 15.92 -6.62 2.25
C GLU A 93 17.08 -5.63 2.07
N HIS A 94 16.87 -4.52 1.38
CA HIS A 94 17.96 -3.64 0.93
C HIS A 94 17.95 -2.25 1.54
N TYR A 95 16.86 -1.82 2.19
CA TYR A 95 16.80 -0.54 2.87
C TYR A 95 16.71 -0.73 4.38
N ALA A 96 17.53 0.02 5.11
CA ALA A 96 17.49 0.10 6.57
C ALA A 96 16.69 1.34 7.01
N ASP A 97 16.21 1.30 8.25
CA ASP A 97 15.55 2.44 8.93
C ASP A 97 14.25 2.94 8.24
N VAL A 98 13.62 2.08 7.43
CA VAL A 98 12.34 2.44 6.78
C VAL A 98 11.27 2.68 7.85
N ALA A 99 10.67 3.86 7.81
CA ALA A 99 9.57 4.26 8.68
C ALA A 99 8.24 4.38 7.93
N SER A 100 8.29 4.72 6.63
CA SER A 100 7.08 4.91 5.81
C SER A 100 7.26 4.33 4.41
N VAL A 101 6.24 3.64 3.91
CA VAL A 101 6.18 3.12 2.54
C VAL A 101 4.88 3.57 1.89
N HIS A 102 4.99 4.32 0.79
CA HIS A 102 3.86 4.78 0.00
C HIS A 102 3.78 4.01 -1.32
N ILE A 103 2.75 3.15 -1.45
CA ILE A 103 2.49 2.40 -2.67
C ILE A 103 1.60 3.24 -3.57
N LEU A 104 2.09 3.57 -4.76
CA LEU A 104 1.46 4.48 -5.71
C LEU A 104 1.17 3.77 -7.04
N ALA A 105 0.16 4.24 -7.76
CA ALA A 105 -0.24 3.66 -9.04
C ALA A 105 -0.52 2.14 -8.98
N ALA A 106 -1.03 1.64 -7.85
CA ALA A 106 -1.30 0.22 -7.64
C ALA A 106 -2.76 -0.15 -7.93
N THR A 107 -3.60 0.80 -8.32
CA THR A 107 -5.02 0.64 -8.62
C THR A 107 -5.37 1.24 -10.00
N GLY A 108 -6.60 1.01 -10.44
CA GLY A 108 -7.08 1.44 -11.75
C GLY A 108 -6.67 0.47 -12.88
N PHE A 109 -7.28 0.63 -14.04
CA PHE A 109 -7.21 -0.20 -15.24
C PHE A 109 -7.82 -1.60 -15.08
N ARG A 110 -7.25 -2.45 -14.23
CA ARG A 110 -7.69 -3.84 -14.02
C ARG A 110 -8.11 -4.05 -12.58
N GLU A 111 -9.33 -4.50 -12.38
CA GLU A 111 -9.95 -4.73 -11.06
C GLU A 111 -9.30 -5.89 -10.32
N ASP A 112 -8.89 -6.95 -11.01
CA ASP A 112 -8.19 -8.10 -10.44
C ASP A 112 -6.84 -7.71 -9.84
N HIS A 113 -6.04 -6.90 -10.54
CA HIS A 113 -4.80 -6.34 -9.99
C HIS A 113 -5.07 -5.39 -8.81
N THR A 114 -6.13 -4.58 -8.89
CA THR A 114 -6.51 -3.69 -7.79
C THR A 114 -6.85 -4.48 -6.53
N LEU A 115 -7.67 -5.52 -6.64
CA LEU A 115 -8.05 -6.39 -5.52
C LEU A 115 -6.83 -7.11 -4.93
N GLY A 116 -5.98 -7.67 -5.80
CA GLY A 116 -4.74 -8.32 -5.38
C GLY A 116 -3.81 -7.37 -4.61
N ASN A 117 -3.57 -6.17 -5.15
CA ASN A 117 -2.69 -5.19 -4.51
C ASN A 117 -3.24 -4.66 -3.17
N LEU A 118 -4.55 -4.50 -3.05
CA LEU A 118 -5.19 -4.16 -1.78
C LEU A 118 -5.06 -5.30 -0.76
N GLY A 119 -5.23 -6.55 -1.20
CA GLY A 119 -5.05 -7.74 -0.36
C GLY A 119 -3.62 -7.88 0.19
N LEU A 120 -2.62 -7.53 -0.62
CA LEU A 120 -1.21 -7.57 -0.22
C LEU A 120 -0.88 -6.67 0.97
N LEU A 121 -1.62 -5.59 1.22
CA LEU A 121 -1.40 -4.76 2.41
C LEU A 121 -1.57 -5.58 3.71
N MET A 122 -2.59 -6.43 3.76
CA MET A 122 -2.81 -7.32 4.92
C MET A 122 -1.74 -8.42 5.01
N GLU A 123 -1.32 -8.95 3.87
CA GLU A 123 -0.26 -9.96 3.80
C GLU A 123 1.09 -9.38 4.25
N PHE A 124 1.45 -8.17 3.80
CA PHE A 124 2.68 -7.50 4.22
C PHE A 124 2.69 -7.22 5.73
N GLU A 125 1.57 -6.76 6.30
CA GLU A 125 1.44 -6.60 7.75
C GLU A 125 1.69 -7.92 8.47
N HIS A 126 1.10 -9.02 8.00
CA HIS A 126 1.24 -10.34 8.59
C HIS A 126 2.67 -10.90 8.47
N ILE A 127 3.28 -10.85 7.27
CA ILE A 127 4.61 -11.43 7.02
C ILE A 127 5.72 -10.65 7.71
N TYR A 128 5.65 -9.33 7.67
CA TYR A 128 6.76 -8.46 8.12
C TYR A 128 6.56 -7.86 9.49
N GLY A 129 5.37 -8.00 10.11
CA GLY A 129 5.06 -7.40 11.40
C GLY A 129 5.27 -5.89 11.42
N LEU A 130 4.76 -5.21 10.38
CA LEU A 130 5.07 -3.81 10.09
C LEU A 130 4.70 -2.88 11.24
N SER A 131 3.50 -3.03 11.79
CA SER A 131 3.02 -2.25 12.93
C SER A 131 3.91 -2.41 14.16
N GLN A 132 4.38 -3.63 14.44
CA GLN A 132 5.28 -3.91 15.57
C GLN A 132 6.67 -3.30 15.37
N ARG A 133 7.09 -3.14 14.12
CA ARG A 133 8.36 -2.52 13.73
C ARG A 133 8.28 -1.00 13.59
N GLY A 134 7.10 -0.41 13.77
CA GLY A 134 6.86 1.02 13.57
C GLY A 134 6.96 1.47 12.12
N ILE A 135 6.71 0.57 11.15
CA ILE A 135 6.71 0.87 9.72
C ILE A 135 5.28 1.10 9.27
N SER A 136 4.97 2.30 8.78
CA SER A 136 3.68 2.60 8.17
C SER A 136 3.70 2.24 6.68
N VAL A 137 2.65 1.57 6.21
CA VAL A 137 2.48 1.23 4.79
C VAL A 137 1.10 1.65 4.35
N ASP A 138 1.03 2.46 3.30
CA ASP A 138 -0.22 2.84 2.67
C ASP A 138 -0.17 2.68 1.15
N LEU A 139 -1.32 2.45 0.56
CA LEU A 139 -1.56 2.48 -0.87
C LEU A 139 -2.41 3.72 -1.16
N VAL A 140 -1.83 4.67 -1.88
CA VAL A 140 -2.44 5.97 -2.12
C VAL A 140 -2.76 6.18 -3.60
N SER A 141 -4.01 6.48 -3.86
CA SER A 141 -4.51 6.86 -5.18
C SER A 141 -4.96 8.33 -5.19
N ASP A 142 -5.50 8.79 -6.31
CA ASP A 142 -6.13 10.11 -6.39
C ASP A 142 -7.40 10.23 -5.53
N TYR A 143 -7.97 9.12 -5.07
CA TYR A 143 -9.30 9.07 -4.44
C TYR A 143 -9.28 8.51 -3.03
N THR A 144 -8.35 7.60 -2.74
CA THR A 144 -8.36 6.83 -1.49
C THR A 144 -6.96 6.62 -0.95
N THR A 145 -6.90 6.44 0.36
CA THR A 145 -5.73 5.90 1.07
C THR A 145 -6.17 4.58 1.70
N ALA A 146 -5.44 3.50 1.42
CA ALA A 146 -5.69 2.18 1.98
C ALA A 146 -4.48 1.71 2.78
N PHE A 147 -4.70 1.07 3.92
CA PHE A 147 -3.66 0.47 4.77
C PHE A 147 -4.24 -0.70 5.56
N ALA A 148 -3.38 -1.54 6.11
CA ALA A 148 -3.80 -2.66 6.94
C ALA A 148 -3.55 -2.37 8.42
N ILE A 149 -4.43 -2.92 9.28
CA ILE A 149 -4.24 -3.04 10.71
C ILE A 149 -4.46 -4.51 11.11
N SER A 150 -3.85 -4.94 12.21
CA SER A 150 -3.92 -6.35 12.65
C SER A 150 -4.51 -6.53 14.04
N ASP A 151 -4.83 -5.45 14.74
CA ASP A 151 -5.40 -5.47 16.08
C ASP A 151 -6.18 -4.17 16.35
N THR A 152 -6.76 -4.08 17.55
CA THR A 152 -7.43 -2.88 18.09
C THR A 152 -6.59 -1.63 17.82
N ALA A 153 -7.22 -0.62 17.23
CA ALA A 153 -6.54 0.61 16.84
C ALA A 153 -7.40 1.85 17.02
N ALA A 154 -6.76 2.97 17.33
CA ALA A 154 -7.32 4.30 17.23
C ALA A 154 -6.70 5.01 16.02
N LEU A 155 -7.52 5.47 15.10
CA LEU A 155 -7.10 6.00 13.80
C LEU A 155 -7.53 7.46 13.65
N ASP A 156 -6.58 8.33 13.33
CA ASP A 156 -6.86 9.72 12.97
C ASP A 156 -7.25 9.78 11.49
N VAL A 157 -8.54 9.93 11.23
CA VAL A 157 -9.11 9.82 9.87
C VAL A 157 -9.67 11.14 9.34
N GLY A 158 -10.06 12.06 10.22
CA GLY A 158 -10.76 13.29 9.87
C GLY A 158 -12.28 13.14 9.84
N GLN A 159 -12.98 14.05 10.48
CA GLN A 159 -14.44 14.06 10.53
C GLN A 159 -15.06 14.15 9.12
N GLY A 160 -16.10 13.38 8.88
CA GLY A 160 -16.84 13.34 7.61
C GLY A 160 -16.20 12.45 6.55
N ARG A 161 -15.01 11.91 6.78
CA ARG A 161 -14.30 11.08 5.80
C ARG A 161 -14.98 9.73 5.60
N PRO A 162 -15.15 9.26 4.35
CA PRO A 162 -15.59 7.90 4.08
C PRO A 162 -14.59 6.86 4.63
N VAL A 163 -15.13 5.81 5.27
CA VAL A 163 -14.34 4.73 5.88
C VAL A 163 -14.93 3.39 5.45
N SER A 164 -14.11 2.50 4.92
CA SER A 164 -14.51 1.13 4.61
C SER A 164 -13.57 0.15 5.27
N LEU A 165 -14.13 -0.90 5.87
CA LEU A 165 -13.38 -1.97 6.54
C LEU A 165 -13.65 -3.28 5.81
N PHE A 166 -12.59 -4.04 5.54
CA PHE A 166 -12.66 -5.35 4.90
C PHE A 166 -11.76 -6.32 5.67
N THR A 167 -12.25 -7.53 5.91
CA THR A 167 -11.46 -8.59 6.54
C THR A 167 -11.75 -9.93 5.90
N PRO A 168 -10.74 -10.80 5.74
CA PRO A 168 -10.94 -12.19 5.33
C PRO A 168 -11.40 -13.10 6.48
N ASP A 169 -11.39 -12.59 7.73
CA ASP A 169 -11.75 -13.39 8.91
C ASP A 169 -13.25 -13.23 9.25
N PRO A 170 -14.11 -14.21 8.98
CA PRO A 170 -15.53 -14.14 9.27
C PRO A 170 -15.85 -14.25 10.77
N THR A 171 -14.88 -14.63 11.59
CA THR A 171 -15.05 -14.77 13.05
C THR A 171 -14.77 -13.48 13.80
N LEU A 172 -14.02 -12.56 13.20
CA LEU A 172 -13.72 -11.26 13.77
C LEU A 172 -15.00 -10.48 14.10
N ARG A 173 -15.02 -9.83 15.26
CA ARG A 173 -16.01 -8.82 15.63
C ARG A 173 -15.27 -7.53 15.92
N ILE A 174 -15.77 -6.44 15.34
CA ILE A 174 -15.21 -5.10 15.53
C ILE A 174 -16.28 -4.23 16.18
N ARG A 175 -15.99 -3.74 17.37
CA ARG A 175 -16.74 -2.64 17.99
C ARG A 175 -16.11 -1.33 17.53
N SER A 176 -16.94 -0.39 17.08
CA SER A 176 -16.44 0.90 16.59
C SER A 176 -16.99 2.07 17.40
N GLU A 177 -16.13 3.08 17.59
CA GLU A 177 -16.52 4.39 18.09
C GLU A 177 -16.13 5.46 17.06
N GLY A 178 -16.96 6.48 16.86
CA GLY A 178 -16.71 7.56 15.90
C GLY A 178 -17.08 7.23 14.46
N LEU A 179 -17.85 6.17 14.20
CA LEU A 179 -18.45 5.85 12.91
C LEU A 179 -19.96 6.14 12.90
N GLU A 180 -20.48 6.58 11.75
CA GLU A 180 -21.92 6.87 11.56
C GLU A 180 -22.77 5.61 11.73
N TRP A 181 -22.30 4.49 11.21
CA TRP A 181 -22.92 3.18 11.41
C TRP A 181 -21.98 2.31 12.25
N PRO A 182 -22.32 2.09 13.55
CA PRO A 182 -21.52 1.23 14.43
C PRO A 182 -21.38 -0.18 13.87
N THR A 183 -20.19 -0.77 14.04
CA THR A 183 -19.90 -2.11 13.51
C THR A 183 -20.19 -3.23 14.48
N ASP A 184 -20.67 -2.95 15.70
CA ASP A 184 -20.86 -3.90 16.80
C ASP A 184 -21.71 -5.12 16.42
N GLY A 185 -22.71 -4.92 15.56
CA GLY A 185 -23.58 -5.99 15.06
C GLY A 185 -23.13 -6.61 13.73
N VAL A 186 -22.02 -6.19 13.16
CA VAL A 186 -21.57 -6.68 11.85
C VAL A 186 -20.96 -8.08 11.99
N VAL A 187 -21.44 -9.00 11.16
CA VAL A 187 -20.86 -10.32 10.95
C VAL A 187 -20.18 -10.30 9.58
N PHE A 188 -18.88 -10.53 9.55
CA PHE A 188 -18.09 -10.54 8.31
C PHE A 188 -18.24 -11.85 7.53
N ASP A 189 -19.47 -12.35 7.40
CA ASP A 189 -19.81 -13.48 6.54
C ASP A 189 -19.67 -13.13 5.04
N ASN A 190 -19.52 -11.83 4.76
CA ASN A 190 -19.17 -11.28 3.47
C ASN A 190 -18.29 -10.04 3.66
N TRP A 191 -17.22 -9.94 2.91
CA TRP A 191 -16.15 -8.94 3.05
C TRP A 191 -16.60 -7.48 2.87
N TRP A 192 -17.70 -7.21 2.16
CA TRP A 192 -18.20 -5.85 1.91
C TRP A 192 -19.04 -5.26 3.06
N LYS A 193 -19.38 -6.04 4.09
CA LYS A 193 -20.40 -5.71 5.11
C LYS A 193 -20.12 -4.44 5.94
N ALA A 194 -18.87 -4.04 6.11
CA ALA A 194 -18.49 -2.81 6.80
C ALA A 194 -17.90 -1.75 5.86
N SER A 195 -18.28 -1.80 4.59
CA SER A 195 -17.90 -0.79 3.60
C SER A 195 -18.83 0.43 3.63
N LEU A 196 -18.37 1.54 3.02
CA LEU A 196 -19.15 2.77 2.79
C LEU A 196 -19.66 3.43 4.07
N ASN A 197 -18.91 3.32 5.16
CA ASN A 197 -19.16 4.03 6.41
C ASN A 197 -18.58 5.46 6.37
N ARG A 198 -18.77 6.23 7.43
CA ARG A 198 -18.30 7.60 7.54
C ARG A 198 -17.84 7.90 8.96
N ALA A 199 -16.73 8.61 9.11
CA ALA A 199 -16.26 9.10 10.39
C ALA A 199 -17.14 10.27 10.89
N THR A 200 -17.57 10.22 12.14
CA THR A 200 -18.34 11.29 12.80
C THR A 200 -17.44 12.19 13.66
N ALA A 201 -16.17 11.80 13.83
CA ALA A 201 -15.15 12.52 14.58
C ALA A 201 -13.80 12.46 13.82
N ASP A 202 -12.82 13.26 14.23
CA ASP A 202 -11.48 13.23 13.66
C ASP A 202 -10.76 11.92 13.93
N ARG A 203 -11.07 11.27 15.06
CA ARG A 203 -10.53 9.98 15.46
C ARG A 203 -11.63 8.95 15.58
N ILE A 204 -11.39 7.76 15.06
CA ILE A 204 -12.22 6.57 15.26
C ILE A 204 -11.47 5.53 16.08
N THR A 205 -12.19 4.73 16.85
CA THR A 205 -11.62 3.58 17.58
C THR A 205 -12.26 2.30 17.07
N LEU A 206 -11.43 1.32 16.77
CA LEU A 206 -11.83 -0.02 16.34
C LEU A 206 -11.30 -1.02 17.36
N THR A 207 -12.20 -1.64 18.14
CA THR A 207 -11.85 -2.66 19.14
C THR A 207 -12.14 -4.04 18.56
N PHE A 208 -11.12 -4.86 18.44
CA PHE A 208 -11.19 -6.20 17.86
C PHE A 208 -11.47 -7.25 18.95
N SER A 209 -12.24 -8.27 18.61
CA SER A 209 -12.45 -9.44 19.48
C SER A 209 -11.21 -10.31 19.63
N HIS A 210 -10.32 -10.27 18.64
CA HIS A 210 -9.02 -10.95 18.58
C HIS A 210 -8.19 -10.32 17.47
N PRO A 211 -6.85 -10.47 17.47
CA PRO A 211 -6.00 -10.02 16.38
C PRO A 211 -6.39 -10.68 15.06
N ALA A 212 -6.61 -9.88 14.03
CA ALA A 212 -6.97 -10.33 12.69
C ALA A 212 -6.65 -9.24 11.65
N PRO A 213 -6.34 -9.59 10.39
CA PRO A 213 -6.04 -8.61 9.37
C PRO A 213 -7.31 -7.86 8.93
N VAL A 214 -7.24 -6.55 8.94
CA VAL A 214 -8.30 -5.65 8.45
C VAL A 214 -7.69 -4.63 7.51
N LEU A 215 -8.22 -4.58 6.28
CA LEU A 215 -7.94 -3.51 5.34
C LEU A 215 -8.86 -2.32 5.65
N VAL A 216 -8.27 -1.16 5.86
CA VAL A 216 -8.97 0.12 6.03
C VAL A 216 -8.79 0.93 4.76
N ILE A 217 -9.91 1.43 4.20
CA ILE A 217 -9.88 2.33 3.04
C ILE A 217 -10.56 3.64 3.43
N LEU A 218 -9.83 4.72 3.29
CA LEU A 218 -10.28 6.09 3.53
C LEU A 218 -10.51 6.80 2.19
N GLY A 219 -11.70 7.38 2.01
CA GLY A 219 -12.07 8.13 0.80
C GLY A 219 -11.69 9.60 0.84
#